data_92e16b4e64336382554f0b3d58e99a8a
#
_entry.id   92e16b4e64336382554f0b3d58e99a8a
#
_cell.length_a   1.000
_cell.length_b   1.000
_cell.length_c   1.000
_cell.angle_alpha   90.00
_cell.angle_beta   90.00
_cell.angle_gamma   90.00
#
_symmetry.space_group_name_H-M   'P 1'
#
loop_
_entity.id
_entity.type
_entity.pdbx_description
1 polymer ?
#
loop_
_entity_poly.entity_id
_entity_poly.type
_entity_poly.pdbx_seq_one_letter_code
_entity_poly.pdbx_strand_id
1 'polypeptide(L)'
;MVKIHTVGGYSEVGKNMTVVELEEDAFIFDIGFFLPAIVSMEERDKVMTEKRLKKVKAVPDDSVISGIKDKIRAQFIGHAHLDHVGAIPFMSDKYNAPIYATPFTCEVLDSLLLDNDIILDNKIFAVKPNTSFYVKGKNRKYKVDFINITHSTVQTVMIALHTPKGVVLYAN
;
A
#
# COMPACT_ATOMS: atom_id res chain seq x y z
N MET A 1 6.28 1.81 21.61
CA MET A 1 6.56 3.04 20.81
C MET A 1 5.83 2.89 19.49
N VAL A 2 5.37 3.99 18.87
CA VAL A 2 4.88 4.00 17.48
C VAL A 2 5.94 4.71 16.66
N LYS A 3 6.38 4.11 15.54
CA LYS A 3 7.29 4.72 14.57
C LYS A 3 6.59 4.84 13.24
N ILE A 4 6.80 5.94 12.53
CA ILE A 4 6.32 6.17 11.18
C ILE A 4 7.52 6.21 10.26
N HIS A 5 7.56 5.29 9.29
CA HIS A 5 8.58 5.26 8.26
C HIS A 5 8.03 5.90 6.99
N THR A 6 8.65 6.98 6.58
CA THR A 6 8.32 7.73 5.36
C THR A 6 9.08 7.12 4.19
N VAL A 7 8.53 6.05 3.58
CA VAL A 7 9.23 5.23 2.58
C VAL A 7 9.18 5.88 1.20
N GLY A 8 8.07 6.51 0.82
CA GLY A 8 7.90 7.21 -0.45
C GLY A 8 6.79 8.25 -0.39
N GLY A 9 6.79 9.22 -1.32
CA GLY A 9 5.75 10.26 -1.43
C GLY A 9 5.97 11.50 -0.54
N TYR A 10 7.10 11.62 0.13
CA TYR A 10 7.34 12.73 1.09
C TYR A 10 8.21 13.87 0.53
N SER A 11 8.86 13.65 -0.60
CA SER A 11 9.69 14.65 -1.28
C SER A 11 9.29 14.86 -2.74
N GLU A 12 8.32 14.10 -3.22
CA GLU A 12 7.77 14.15 -4.57
C GLU A 12 6.29 13.75 -4.56
N VAL A 13 5.57 14.06 -5.63
CA VAL A 13 4.22 13.56 -5.87
C VAL A 13 4.30 12.17 -6.49
N GLY A 14 3.82 11.16 -5.78
CA GLY A 14 3.80 9.77 -6.24
C GLY A 14 4.68 8.83 -5.42
N LYS A 15 4.71 7.57 -5.80
CA LYS A 15 5.31 6.42 -5.09
C LYS A 15 5.00 6.45 -3.58
N ASN A 16 3.75 6.75 -3.27
CA ASN A 16 3.28 6.87 -1.90
C ASN A 16 3.46 5.53 -1.16
N MET A 17 4.15 5.57 -0.04
CA MET A 17 4.28 4.44 0.87
C MET A 17 4.66 4.93 2.26
N THR A 18 3.80 4.63 3.22
CA THR A 18 4.03 4.87 4.64
C THR A 18 3.99 3.56 5.40
N VAL A 19 4.87 3.39 6.38
CA VAL A 19 4.80 2.21 7.25
C VAL A 19 4.72 2.65 8.70
N VAL A 20 3.69 2.17 9.39
CA VAL A 20 3.51 2.36 10.82
C VAL A 20 4.02 1.13 11.54
N GLU A 21 5.13 1.26 12.27
CA GLU A 21 5.72 0.20 13.09
C GLU A 21 5.33 0.37 14.54
N LEU A 22 4.85 -0.69 15.11
CA LEU A 22 4.64 -0.92 16.55
C LEU A 22 5.73 -1.88 17.06
N GLU A 23 5.68 -2.31 18.31
CA GLU A 23 6.70 -3.19 18.88
C GLU A 23 6.89 -4.49 18.10
N GLU A 24 5.78 -5.21 17.85
CA GLU A 24 5.78 -6.55 17.23
C GLU A 24 5.05 -6.60 15.89
N ASP A 25 4.42 -5.52 15.48
CA ASP A 25 3.57 -5.45 14.30
C ASP A 25 3.86 -4.18 13.49
N ALA A 26 3.71 -4.26 12.17
CA ALA A 26 3.80 -3.11 11.29
C ALA A 26 2.71 -3.17 10.22
N PHE A 27 2.37 -2.00 9.67
CA PHE A 27 1.29 -1.84 8.71
C PHE A 27 1.74 -0.92 7.58
N ILE A 28 1.51 -1.34 6.35
CA ILE A 28 1.80 -0.55 5.16
C ILE A 28 0.54 0.23 4.76
N PHE A 29 0.73 1.48 4.36
CA PHE A 29 -0.28 2.35 3.75
C PHE A 29 0.22 2.77 2.38
N ASP A 30 -0.50 2.33 1.35
CA ASP A 30 -0.22 2.48 -0.07
C ASP A 30 1.12 1.89 -0.53
N ILE A 31 1.20 1.54 -1.82
CA ILE A 31 2.42 1.20 -2.54
C ILE A 31 2.23 1.69 -3.98
N GLY A 32 2.66 2.90 -4.25
CA GLY A 32 2.36 3.58 -5.50
C GLY A 32 3.53 3.71 -6.47
N PHE A 33 3.22 4.15 -7.68
CA PHE A 33 4.20 4.49 -8.70
C PHE A 33 4.62 5.97 -8.64
N PHE A 34 5.83 6.24 -9.06
CA PHE A 34 6.26 7.56 -9.52
C PHE A 34 5.99 7.66 -11.03
N LEU A 35 4.83 8.20 -11.38
CA LEU A 35 4.32 8.20 -12.75
C LEU A 35 5.29 8.83 -13.78
N PRO A 36 6.01 9.95 -13.48
CA PRO A 36 6.97 10.49 -14.43
C PRO A 36 8.06 9.48 -14.86
N ALA A 37 8.52 8.63 -13.93
CA ALA A 37 9.50 7.60 -14.27
C ALA A 37 8.86 6.46 -15.09
N ILE A 38 7.63 6.07 -14.80
CA ILE A 38 6.89 5.06 -15.58
C ILE A 38 6.70 5.53 -17.03
N VAL A 39 6.22 6.77 -17.20
CA VAL A 39 5.96 7.34 -18.55
C VAL A 39 7.25 7.50 -19.36
N SER A 40 8.40 7.76 -18.71
CA SER A 40 9.69 7.91 -19.37
C SER A 40 10.38 6.59 -19.74
N MET A 41 9.84 5.42 -19.32
CA MET A 41 10.41 4.12 -19.68
C MET A 41 10.26 3.86 -21.18
N GLU A 42 11.37 3.47 -21.82
CA GLU A 42 11.37 3.11 -23.25
C GLU A 42 10.57 1.82 -23.50
N GLU A 43 10.05 1.64 -24.74
CA GLU A 43 9.23 0.45 -25.10
C GLU A 43 9.93 -0.90 -24.87
N ARG A 44 11.25 -0.96 -25.06
CA ARG A 44 12.06 -2.16 -24.76
C ARG A 44 12.13 -2.51 -23.29
N ASP A 45 11.70 -1.59 -22.42
CA ASP A 45 11.67 -1.74 -20.97
C ASP A 45 10.26 -2.11 -20.44
N LYS A 46 9.35 -2.57 -21.31
CA LYS A 46 7.96 -2.90 -20.97
C LYS A 46 7.80 -4.02 -19.92
N VAL A 47 8.76 -4.94 -19.79
CA VAL A 47 8.66 -5.95 -18.75
C VAL A 47 8.95 -5.31 -17.40
N MET A 48 7.89 -4.97 -16.67
CA MET A 48 7.98 -4.39 -15.35
C MET A 48 8.35 -5.46 -14.32
N THR A 49 9.42 -5.24 -13.59
CA THR A 49 9.84 -6.05 -12.44
C THR A 49 10.23 -5.11 -11.30
N GLU A 50 10.11 -5.55 -10.04
CA GLU A 50 10.53 -4.74 -8.90
C GLU A 50 11.96 -4.20 -9.06
N LYS A 51 12.91 -5.04 -9.50
CA LYS A 51 14.31 -4.65 -9.70
C LYS A 51 14.47 -3.51 -10.72
N ARG A 52 13.74 -3.58 -11.84
CA ARG A 52 13.77 -2.52 -12.88
C ARG A 52 13.13 -1.25 -12.37
N LEU A 53 11.95 -1.36 -11.78
CA LEU A 53 11.21 -0.22 -11.22
C LEU A 53 12.01 0.52 -10.16
N LYS A 54 12.73 -0.20 -9.28
CA LYS A 54 13.67 0.39 -8.32
C LYS A 54 14.84 1.08 -9.01
N LYS A 55 15.42 0.48 -10.05
CA LYS A 55 16.55 1.07 -10.80
C LYS A 55 16.20 2.43 -11.41
N VAL A 56 14.98 2.59 -11.92
CA VAL A 56 14.49 3.85 -12.49
C VAL A 56 13.79 4.74 -11.45
N LYS A 57 13.79 4.35 -10.18
CA LYS A 57 13.15 5.05 -9.05
C LYS A 57 11.64 5.26 -9.23
N ALA A 58 10.99 4.35 -9.95
CA ALA A 58 9.55 4.40 -10.23
C ALA A 58 8.69 3.89 -9.08
N VAL A 59 9.29 3.26 -8.06
CA VAL A 59 8.61 2.70 -6.88
C VAL A 59 9.32 3.15 -5.60
N PRO A 60 8.67 3.01 -4.42
CA PRO A 60 9.28 3.32 -3.13
C PRO A 60 10.56 2.52 -2.88
N ASP A 61 11.53 3.12 -2.22
CA ASP A 61 12.72 2.42 -1.73
C ASP A 61 12.45 1.83 -0.35
N ASP A 62 11.98 0.59 -0.33
CA ASP A 62 11.63 -0.13 0.88
C ASP A 62 12.83 -0.77 1.62
N SER A 63 14.05 -0.44 1.21
CA SER A 63 15.27 -0.88 1.94
C SER A 63 15.28 -0.37 3.38
N VAL A 64 14.68 0.81 3.62
CA VAL A 64 14.56 1.43 4.95
C VAL A 64 13.73 0.63 5.95
N ILE A 65 12.87 -0.27 5.48
CA ILE A 65 12.05 -1.16 6.30
C ILE A 65 12.48 -2.63 6.21
N SER A 66 13.64 -2.92 5.63
CA SER A 66 14.13 -4.30 5.44
C SER A 66 14.20 -5.11 6.75
N GLY A 67 14.54 -4.46 7.86
CA GLY A 67 14.64 -5.10 9.18
C GLY A 67 13.30 -5.40 9.87
N ILE A 68 12.17 -4.97 9.30
CA ILE A 68 10.83 -5.14 9.89
C ILE A 68 9.83 -5.84 8.97
N LYS A 69 10.29 -6.42 7.85
CA LYS A 69 9.40 -7.11 6.90
C LYS A 69 8.53 -8.17 7.56
N ASP A 70 9.11 -8.97 8.44
CA ASP A 70 8.40 -10.05 9.14
C ASP A 70 7.36 -9.55 10.16
N LYS A 71 7.38 -8.26 10.48
CA LYS A 71 6.38 -7.62 11.33
C LYS A 71 5.16 -7.12 10.56
N ILE A 72 5.20 -7.06 9.21
CA ILE A 72 4.09 -6.55 8.41
C ILE A 72 2.87 -7.47 8.59
N ARG A 73 1.72 -6.90 8.99
CA ARG A 73 0.48 -7.63 9.27
C ARG A 73 -0.64 -7.32 8.29
N ALA A 74 -0.59 -6.19 7.65
CA ALA A 74 -1.52 -5.79 6.61
C ALA A 74 -0.95 -4.68 5.74
N GLN A 75 -1.52 -4.58 4.54
CA GLN A 75 -1.28 -3.53 3.56
C GLN A 75 -2.63 -2.86 3.30
N PHE A 76 -2.76 -1.58 3.54
CA PHE A 76 -3.98 -0.81 3.36
C PHE A 76 -3.82 0.14 2.18
N ILE A 77 -4.83 0.21 1.31
CA ILE A 77 -4.80 1.06 0.12
C ILE A 77 -5.93 2.08 0.21
N GLY A 78 -5.56 3.36 0.18
CA GLY A 78 -6.50 4.47 0.38
C GLY A 78 -7.40 4.72 -0.82
N HIS A 79 -6.90 4.53 -2.06
CA HIS A 79 -7.68 4.70 -3.28
C HIS A 79 -6.97 4.16 -4.53
N ALA A 80 -7.64 4.28 -5.68
CA ALA A 80 -7.27 3.61 -6.93
C ALA A 80 -6.30 4.39 -7.84
N HIS A 81 -5.76 5.54 -7.44
CA HIS A 81 -4.75 6.21 -8.23
C HIS A 81 -3.43 5.42 -8.27
N LEU A 82 -2.77 5.42 -9.43
CA LEU A 82 -1.56 4.60 -9.65
C LEU A 82 -0.39 4.98 -8.74
N ASP A 83 -0.33 6.21 -8.27
CA ASP A 83 0.67 6.66 -7.29
C ASP A 83 0.39 6.19 -5.86
N HIS A 84 -0.72 5.43 -5.65
CA HIS A 84 -1.11 4.75 -4.41
C HIS A 84 -1.20 3.23 -4.56
N VAL A 85 -1.75 2.70 -5.67
CA VAL A 85 -1.99 1.27 -5.88
C VAL A 85 -1.03 0.63 -6.88
N GLY A 86 -0.40 1.43 -7.76
CA GLY A 86 0.25 0.92 -8.97
C GLY A 86 1.43 -0.02 -8.75
N ALA A 87 2.18 0.11 -7.65
CA ALA A 87 3.34 -0.73 -7.40
C ALA A 87 3.02 -2.02 -6.61
N ILE A 88 1.77 -2.20 -6.19
CA ILE A 88 1.33 -3.40 -5.44
C ILE A 88 1.66 -4.70 -6.19
N PRO A 89 1.35 -4.86 -7.51
CA PRO A 89 1.66 -6.09 -8.23
C PRO A 89 3.14 -6.53 -8.12
N PHE A 90 4.04 -5.58 -8.01
CA PHE A 90 5.48 -5.82 -8.05
C PHE A 90 6.15 -5.91 -6.67
N MET A 91 5.51 -5.37 -5.63
CA MET A 91 6.16 -5.18 -4.33
C MET A 91 5.47 -5.87 -3.16
N SER A 92 4.17 -6.18 -3.25
CA SER A 92 3.38 -6.64 -2.09
C SER A 92 3.70 -8.04 -1.62
N ASP A 93 3.99 -8.95 -2.55
CA ASP A 93 4.09 -10.37 -2.28
C ASP A 93 5.14 -10.71 -1.22
N LYS A 94 6.27 -10.02 -1.28
CA LYS A 94 7.40 -10.19 -0.35
C LYS A 94 7.08 -9.88 1.12
N TYR A 95 5.94 -9.24 1.41
CA TYR A 95 5.52 -8.95 2.79
C TYR A 95 4.65 -10.04 3.39
N ASN A 96 4.14 -10.97 2.57
CA ASN A 96 3.30 -12.09 3.00
C ASN A 96 2.16 -11.65 3.94
N ALA A 97 1.53 -10.54 3.64
CA ALA A 97 0.50 -9.91 4.45
C ALA A 97 -0.73 -9.56 3.60
N PRO A 98 -1.95 -9.70 4.13
CA PRO A 98 -3.17 -9.41 3.37
C PRO A 98 -3.25 -7.93 2.98
N ILE A 99 -3.90 -7.69 1.83
CA ILE A 99 -4.20 -6.37 1.27
C ILE A 99 -5.66 -6.05 1.57
N TYR A 100 -5.92 -4.84 2.05
CA TYR A 100 -7.26 -4.31 2.31
C TYR A 100 -7.45 -3.04 1.48
N ALA A 101 -8.47 -3.03 0.64
CA ALA A 101 -8.82 -1.90 -0.22
C ALA A 101 -10.33 -1.77 -0.35
N THR A 102 -10.82 -0.65 -0.90
CA THR A 102 -12.24 -0.53 -1.22
C THR A 102 -12.58 -1.37 -2.45
N PRO A 103 -13.87 -1.77 -2.66
CA PRO A 103 -14.26 -2.59 -3.81
C PRO A 103 -13.75 -2.05 -5.14
N PHE A 104 -13.91 -0.75 -5.40
CA PHE A 104 -13.42 -0.15 -6.64
C PHE A 104 -11.88 -0.24 -6.77
N THR A 105 -11.16 -0.02 -5.68
CA THR A 105 -9.68 -0.14 -5.67
C THR A 105 -9.24 -1.60 -5.90
N CYS A 106 -10.01 -2.58 -5.41
CA CYS A 106 -9.74 -3.99 -5.69
C CYS A 106 -9.91 -4.32 -7.18
N GLU A 107 -10.97 -3.83 -7.85
CA GLU A 107 -11.18 -4.02 -9.29
C GLU A 107 -10.04 -3.41 -10.13
N VAL A 108 -9.55 -2.22 -9.72
CA VAL A 108 -8.39 -1.60 -10.38
C VAL A 108 -7.13 -2.44 -10.15
N LEU A 109 -6.92 -2.95 -8.94
CA LEU A 109 -5.80 -3.84 -8.63
C LEU A 109 -5.86 -5.13 -9.43
N ASP A 110 -7.03 -5.76 -9.55
CA ASP A 110 -7.24 -6.96 -10.36
C ASP A 110 -6.91 -6.70 -11.84
N SER A 111 -7.30 -5.54 -12.38
CA SER A 111 -6.92 -5.12 -13.74
C SER A 111 -5.40 -4.96 -13.88
N LEU A 112 -4.74 -4.34 -12.91
CA LEU A 112 -3.28 -4.18 -12.92
C LEU A 112 -2.54 -5.53 -12.87
N LEU A 113 -3.05 -6.48 -12.09
CA LEU A 113 -2.51 -7.84 -12.00
C LEU A 113 -2.66 -8.57 -13.34
N LEU A 114 -3.83 -8.49 -13.95
CA LEU A 114 -4.12 -9.10 -15.26
C LEU A 114 -3.25 -8.50 -16.37
N ASP A 115 -3.15 -7.18 -16.44
CA ASP A 115 -2.37 -6.47 -17.47
C ASP A 115 -0.86 -6.77 -17.42
N ASN A 116 -0.37 -7.17 -16.25
CA ASN A 116 1.04 -7.51 -16.04
C ASN A 116 1.32 -9.01 -15.92
N ASP A 117 0.30 -9.86 -16.09
CA ASP A 117 0.38 -11.33 -15.94
C ASP A 117 1.00 -11.74 -14.59
N ILE A 118 0.55 -11.07 -13.51
CA ILE A 118 1.04 -11.29 -12.14
C ILE A 118 -0.05 -11.95 -11.29
N ILE A 119 0.33 -12.98 -10.55
CA ILE A 119 -0.50 -13.61 -9.51
C ILE A 119 0.15 -13.31 -8.17
N LEU A 120 -0.61 -12.72 -7.23
CA LEU A 120 -0.17 -12.49 -5.86
C LEU A 120 -0.61 -13.63 -4.95
N ASP A 121 0.27 -14.05 -4.05
CA ASP A 121 -0.07 -14.96 -2.96
C ASP A 121 -0.83 -14.25 -1.81
N ASN A 122 -0.76 -12.92 -1.77
CA ASN A 122 -1.47 -12.11 -0.78
C ASN A 122 -2.99 -12.22 -0.97
N LYS A 123 -3.70 -12.46 0.15
CA LYS A 123 -5.17 -12.35 0.15
C LYS A 123 -5.60 -10.89 0.00
N ILE A 124 -6.52 -10.61 -0.91
CA ILE A 124 -7.10 -9.28 -1.11
C ILE A 124 -8.50 -9.27 -0.49
N PHE A 125 -8.78 -8.29 0.36
CA PHE A 125 -10.06 -8.09 1.03
C PHE A 125 -10.68 -6.77 0.62
N ALA A 126 -11.87 -6.85 0.01
CA ALA A 126 -12.68 -5.66 -0.31
C ALA A 126 -13.43 -5.20 0.94
N VAL A 127 -13.16 -3.97 1.39
CA VAL A 127 -13.78 -3.33 2.55
C VAL A 127 -14.56 -2.11 2.10
N LYS A 128 -15.85 -2.05 2.41
CA LYS A 128 -16.70 -0.90 2.04
C LYS A 128 -16.26 0.37 2.79
N PRO A 129 -16.32 1.56 2.15
CA PRO A 129 -16.16 2.82 2.85
C PRO A 129 -17.12 2.94 4.05
N ASN A 130 -16.73 3.71 5.06
CA ASN A 130 -17.45 3.89 6.33
C ASN A 130 -17.66 2.58 7.11
N THR A 131 -16.71 1.66 7.02
CA THR A 131 -16.71 0.38 7.73
C THR A 131 -15.54 0.28 8.68
N SER A 132 -15.81 -0.31 9.86
CA SER A 132 -14.78 -0.74 10.82
C SER A 132 -14.54 -2.24 10.71
N PHE A 133 -13.28 -2.65 10.76
CA PHE A 133 -12.91 -4.06 10.78
C PHE A 133 -11.68 -4.31 11.66
N TYR A 134 -11.29 -5.56 11.83
CA TYR A 134 -10.16 -5.92 12.67
C TYR A 134 -9.09 -6.68 11.87
N VAL A 135 -7.85 -6.28 12.06
CA VAL A 135 -6.68 -6.96 11.52
C VAL A 135 -5.95 -7.70 12.65
N LYS A 136 -5.52 -8.92 12.36
CA LYS A 136 -4.77 -9.74 13.29
C LYS A 136 -3.30 -9.29 13.32
N GLY A 137 -2.82 -8.88 14.48
CA GLY A 137 -1.39 -8.75 14.76
C GLY A 137 -0.84 -10.01 15.43
N LYS A 138 0.42 -9.95 15.89
CA LYS A 138 1.08 -11.07 16.56
C LYS A 138 0.35 -11.48 17.85
N ASN A 139 0.07 -10.53 18.73
CA ASN A 139 -0.47 -10.79 20.06
C ASN A 139 -1.83 -10.11 20.31
N ARG A 140 -2.38 -9.40 19.34
CA ARG A 140 -3.63 -8.64 19.45
C ARG A 140 -4.32 -8.43 18.12
N LYS A 141 -5.53 -7.88 18.16
CA LYS A 141 -6.23 -7.37 16.98
C LYS A 141 -6.18 -5.85 17.00
N TYR A 142 -6.11 -5.25 15.82
CA TYR A 142 -6.14 -3.81 15.62
C TYR A 142 -7.44 -3.44 14.91
N LYS A 143 -8.19 -2.50 15.47
CA LYS A 143 -9.35 -1.92 14.78
C LYS A 143 -8.83 -0.98 13.69
N VAL A 144 -9.44 -1.04 12.51
CA VAL A 144 -9.18 -0.17 11.38
C VAL A 144 -10.50 0.37 10.88
N ASP A 145 -10.57 1.69 10.66
CA ASP A 145 -11.73 2.33 10.06
C ASP A 145 -11.36 2.85 8.67
N PHE A 146 -12.16 2.50 7.67
CA PHE A 146 -12.13 3.12 6.35
C PHE A 146 -13.17 4.24 6.32
N ILE A 147 -12.71 5.49 6.28
CA ILE A 147 -13.53 6.69 6.36
C ILE A 147 -13.64 7.30 4.96
N ASN A 148 -14.85 7.32 4.39
CA ASN A 148 -15.06 7.88 3.05
C ASN A 148 -14.72 9.37 2.99
N ILE A 149 -14.01 9.77 1.92
CA ILE A 149 -13.72 11.17 1.61
C ILE A 149 -14.03 11.45 0.14
N THR A 150 -14.20 12.74 -0.18
CA THR A 150 -14.35 13.20 -1.55
C THR A 150 -12.99 13.31 -2.22
N HIS A 151 -12.85 12.66 -3.38
CA HIS A 151 -11.65 12.70 -4.20
C HIS A 151 -12.02 12.48 -5.68
N SER A 152 -11.06 12.56 -6.59
CA SER A 152 -11.28 12.34 -8.02
C SER A 152 -11.51 10.87 -8.40
N THR A 153 -11.17 9.92 -7.52
CA THR A 153 -11.60 8.51 -7.67
C THR A 153 -12.72 8.18 -6.69
N VAL A 154 -13.61 7.28 -7.12
CA VAL A 154 -14.70 6.81 -6.26
C VAL A 154 -14.17 5.95 -5.11
N GLN A 155 -14.90 5.94 -3.99
CA GLN A 155 -14.59 5.13 -2.80
C GLN A 155 -13.20 5.41 -2.20
N THR A 156 -12.67 6.62 -2.37
CA THR A 156 -11.46 7.04 -1.66
C THR A 156 -11.72 7.09 -0.15
N VAL A 157 -10.76 6.61 0.64
CA VAL A 157 -10.88 6.56 2.09
C VAL A 157 -9.64 7.08 2.80
N MET A 158 -9.84 7.81 3.89
CA MET A 158 -8.84 7.91 4.94
C MET A 158 -8.85 6.62 5.76
N ILE A 159 -7.71 6.25 6.30
CA ILE A 159 -7.54 5.00 7.05
C ILE A 159 -7.11 5.33 8.47
N ALA A 160 -7.96 4.99 9.45
CA ALA A 160 -7.67 5.18 10.86
C ALA A 160 -7.26 3.84 11.51
N LEU A 161 -5.99 3.71 11.86
CA LEU A 161 -5.45 2.56 12.58
C LEU A 161 -5.46 2.84 14.08
N HIS A 162 -6.27 2.09 14.83
CA HIS A 162 -6.34 2.20 16.28
C HIS A 162 -5.22 1.38 16.93
N THR A 163 -4.29 2.07 17.59
CA THR A 163 -3.18 1.47 18.32
C THR A 163 -3.35 1.64 19.83
N PRO A 164 -2.62 0.89 20.67
CA PRO A 164 -2.63 1.10 22.10
C PRO A 164 -2.13 2.47 22.57
N LYS A 165 -1.52 3.24 21.68
CA LYS A 165 -0.95 4.56 21.96
C LYS A 165 -1.76 5.71 21.36
N GLY A 166 -2.87 5.41 20.70
CA GLY A 166 -3.72 6.36 20.02
C GLY A 166 -4.04 5.93 18.60
N VAL A 167 -4.72 6.80 17.87
CA VAL A 167 -5.13 6.55 16.49
C VAL A 167 -4.10 7.18 15.54
N VAL A 168 -3.64 6.40 14.58
CA VAL A 168 -2.89 6.91 13.43
C VAL A 168 -3.88 7.09 12.29
N LEU A 169 -4.07 8.32 11.84
CA LEU A 169 -4.90 8.65 10.68
C LEU A 169 -4.00 8.84 9.47
N TYR A 170 -4.15 7.97 8.49
CA TYR A 170 -3.57 8.14 7.15
C TYR A 170 -4.61 8.83 6.27
N ALA A 171 -4.30 10.05 5.85
CA ALA A 171 -5.12 10.87 4.98
C ALA A 171 -4.36 11.08 3.66
N ASN A 172 -4.97 10.68 2.56
CA ASN A 172 -4.42 10.78 1.20
C ASN A 172 -4.83 12.09 0.54
#